data_ba6bc42c6cad7c572b3f2c469b35fce7
#
_entry.id   ba6bc42c6cad7c572b3f2c469b35fce7
#
_cell.length_a   1.000
_cell.length_b   1.000
_cell.length_c   1.000
_cell.angle_alpha   90.00
_cell.angle_beta   90.00
_cell.angle_gamma   90.00
#
_symmetry.space_group_name_H-M   'P 1'
#
loop_
_entity.id
_entity.type
_entity.pdbx_description
1 polymer ?
#
loop_
_entity_poly.entity_id
_entity_poly.type
_entity_poly.pdbx_seq_one_letter_code
_entity_poly.pdbx_strand_id
1 'polypeptide(L)'
;MSGHSKWHNIAAKKGKADAARGKVFTKLGRELLIAVKQGGPDPAGNSKLKDVIAKCKAANMPNDTINNAIKKASGSADSANYEEIVYEGYGVSGVAVIVNASTDNRNRTAADVRHVFDKAGGNLGTTGCVSYMFEKKGVIVIERESTDMSEDDLMMLALEAGAEDFEADEECYEITTAPENFSSVREELEKNNLTFIEADVKMVPNTYVKLDEKDSERMENFLEKLEDLDDVSDVYHNWEE
;
A
#
# COMPACT_ATOMS: atom_id res chain seq x y z
N MET A 1 -20.36 -0.96 14.46
CA MET A 1 -19.84 0.36 14.84
C MET A 1 -18.34 0.24 15.04
N SER A 2 -17.57 0.12 13.97
CA SER A 2 -16.10 -0.12 14.07
C SER A 2 -15.31 0.53 12.91
N GLY A 3 -15.92 1.44 12.15
CA GLY A 3 -15.24 2.11 11.04
C GLY A 3 -14.34 3.30 11.44
N HIS A 4 -14.52 3.85 12.63
CA HIS A 4 -13.85 5.09 13.04
C HIS A 4 -12.34 4.96 13.29
N SER A 5 -11.83 3.77 13.60
CA SER A 5 -10.44 3.58 14.01
C SER A 5 -9.49 3.43 12.81
N LYS A 6 -9.92 2.73 11.77
CA LYS A 6 -9.08 2.36 10.61
C LYS A 6 -8.55 3.59 9.84
N TRP A 7 -9.42 4.56 9.54
CA TRP A 7 -9.07 5.71 8.71
C TRP A 7 -8.44 6.86 9.52
N HIS A 8 -8.85 7.02 10.77
CA HIS A 8 -8.25 7.98 11.69
C HIS A 8 -6.77 7.66 11.93
N ASN A 9 -6.42 6.38 12.07
CA ASN A 9 -5.04 5.93 12.23
C ASN A 9 -4.20 6.17 10.98
N ILE A 10 -4.76 6.02 9.78
CA ILE A 10 -4.07 6.32 8.51
C ILE A 10 -3.79 7.83 8.38
N ALA A 11 -4.76 8.68 8.70
CA ALA A 11 -4.59 10.14 8.70
C ALA A 11 -3.55 10.60 9.75
N ALA A 12 -3.54 9.98 10.94
CA ALA A 12 -2.58 10.27 12.01
C ALA A 12 -1.14 9.80 11.65
N LYS A 13 -1.00 8.68 10.94
CA LYS A 13 0.31 8.20 10.42
C LYS A 13 0.91 9.17 9.40
N LYS A 14 0.07 9.85 8.57
CA LYS A 14 0.53 10.91 7.66
C LYS A 14 1.19 12.12 8.35
N GLY A 15 0.90 12.38 9.61
CA GLY A 15 1.41 13.53 10.38
C GLY A 15 2.81 13.39 10.99
N LYS A 16 3.42 12.19 11.03
CA LYS A 16 4.78 11.96 11.58
C LYS A 16 5.88 12.15 10.52
N ALA A 17 5.95 13.31 9.87
CA ALA A 17 6.27 13.42 8.45
C ALA A 17 7.73 13.67 8.04
N ASP A 18 8.67 14.17 8.85
CA ASP A 18 9.94 14.63 8.22
C ASP A 18 11.09 13.61 8.26
N ALA A 19 11.26 12.82 9.29
CA ALA A 19 12.24 11.71 9.31
C ALA A 19 11.78 10.51 8.47
N ALA A 20 10.46 10.28 8.43
CA ALA A 20 9.84 9.24 7.61
C ALA A 20 9.89 9.54 6.10
N ARG A 21 9.92 10.83 5.70
CA ARG A 21 9.89 11.25 4.29
C ARG A 21 11.06 10.69 3.47
N GLY A 22 12.26 10.65 4.03
CA GLY A 22 13.45 10.08 3.38
C GLY A 22 13.30 8.58 3.10
N LYS A 23 12.79 7.82 4.07
CA LYS A 23 12.52 6.38 3.92
C LYS A 23 11.45 6.12 2.87
N VAL A 24 10.32 6.85 2.92
CA VAL A 24 9.24 6.75 1.94
C VAL A 24 9.76 7.01 0.52
N PHE A 25 10.56 8.06 0.31
CA PHE A 25 11.13 8.36 -1.01
C PHE A 25 12.09 7.28 -1.49
N THR A 26 12.84 6.65 -0.59
CA THR A 26 13.74 5.53 -0.93
C THR A 26 12.94 4.32 -1.39
N LYS A 27 11.87 3.95 -0.68
CA LYS A 27 10.98 2.84 -1.04
C LYS A 27 10.30 3.08 -2.39
N LEU A 28 9.66 4.24 -2.56
CA LEU A 28 9.03 4.62 -3.82
C LEU A 28 10.03 4.70 -4.99
N GLY A 29 11.27 5.12 -4.74
CA GLY A 29 12.34 5.10 -5.74
C GLY A 29 12.70 3.70 -6.22
N ARG A 30 12.66 2.69 -5.34
CA ARG A 30 12.85 1.27 -5.71
C ARG A 30 11.67 0.75 -6.52
N GLU A 31 10.43 1.09 -6.12
CA GLU A 31 9.22 0.72 -6.87
C GLU A 31 9.25 1.32 -8.29
N LEU A 32 9.62 2.60 -8.44
CA LEU A 32 9.81 3.22 -9.76
C LEU A 32 10.82 2.45 -10.61
N LEU A 33 11.95 2.07 -10.02
CA LEU A 33 12.99 1.33 -10.72
C LEU A 33 12.49 -0.05 -11.19
N ILE A 34 11.77 -0.77 -10.33
CA ILE A 34 11.18 -2.07 -10.65
C ILE A 34 10.13 -1.92 -11.75
N ALA A 35 9.22 -0.92 -11.63
CA ALA A 35 8.18 -0.67 -12.62
C ALA A 35 8.77 -0.35 -14.00
N VAL A 36 9.82 0.48 -14.06
CA VAL A 36 10.53 0.80 -15.31
C VAL A 36 11.18 -0.44 -15.93
N LYS A 37 11.81 -1.28 -15.11
CA LYS A 37 12.46 -2.51 -15.60
C LYS A 37 11.46 -3.52 -16.16
N GLN A 38 10.28 -3.60 -15.57
CA GLN A 38 9.23 -4.56 -15.98
C GLN A 38 8.47 -4.12 -17.22
N GLY A 39 8.14 -2.83 -17.34
CA GLY A 39 7.23 -2.34 -18.38
C GLY A 39 7.77 -1.18 -19.23
N GLY A 40 9.03 -0.78 -19.01
CA GLY A 40 9.64 0.36 -19.72
C GLY A 40 9.37 1.72 -19.06
N PRO A 41 10.07 2.78 -19.54
CA PRO A 41 10.05 4.10 -18.89
C PRO A 41 8.87 5.00 -19.31
N ASP A 42 8.04 4.56 -20.24
CA ASP A 42 6.89 5.34 -20.71
C ASP A 42 5.63 5.01 -19.90
N PRO A 43 5.11 5.95 -19.08
CA PRO A 43 3.89 5.72 -18.31
C PRO A 43 2.65 5.43 -19.17
N ALA A 44 2.63 5.88 -20.43
CA ALA A 44 1.49 5.62 -21.33
C ALA A 44 1.35 4.13 -21.68
N GLY A 45 2.48 3.41 -21.72
CA GLY A 45 2.54 1.98 -22.00
C GLY A 45 2.76 1.11 -20.75
N ASN A 46 2.87 1.70 -19.55
CA ASN A 46 3.22 1.01 -18.31
C ASN A 46 2.31 1.46 -17.17
N SER A 47 1.20 0.76 -16.97
CA SER A 47 0.21 1.08 -15.93
C SER A 47 0.82 1.02 -14.53
N LYS A 48 1.68 0.03 -14.23
CA LYS A 48 2.37 -0.06 -12.94
C LYS A 48 3.23 1.20 -12.67
N LEU A 49 3.97 1.66 -13.67
CA LEU A 49 4.76 2.90 -13.54
C LEU A 49 3.85 4.11 -13.29
N LYS A 50 2.72 4.18 -13.96
CA LYS A 50 1.75 5.25 -13.80
C LYS A 50 1.20 5.30 -12.36
N ASP A 51 0.86 4.16 -11.78
CA ASP A 51 0.38 4.05 -10.42
C ASP A 51 1.46 4.42 -9.39
N VAL A 52 2.70 3.95 -9.59
CA VAL A 52 3.83 4.33 -8.72
C VAL A 52 4.14 5.83 -8.81
N ILE A 53 4.03 6.44 -9.99
CA ILE A 53 4.17 7.91 -10.15
C ILE A 53 3.07 8.63 -9.35
N ALA A 54 1.83 8.14 -9.37
CA ALA A 54 0.75 8.72 -8.58
C ALA A 54 1.03 8.61 -7.07
N LYS A 55 1.49 7.45 -6.58
CA LYS A 55 1.96 7.29 -5.18
C LYS A 55 3.06 8.28 -4.82
N CYS A 56 4.05 8.46 -5.70
CA CYS A 56 5.13 9.43 -5.49
C CYS A 56 4.59 10.86 -5.35
N LYS A 57 3.64 11.26 -6.19
CA LYS A 57 3.00 12.57 -6.13
C LYS A 57 2.17 12.74 -4.84
N ALA A 58 1.41 11.72 -4.45
CA ALA A 58 0.64 11.71 -3.20
C ALA A 58 1.56 11.83 -1.96
N ALA A 59 2.77 11.25 -2.03
CA ALA A 59 3.81 11.41 -1.01
C ALA A 59 4.56 12.76 -1.10
N ASN A 60 4.15 13.69 -1.97
CA ASN A 60 4.82 14.97 -2.25
C ASN A 60 6.29 14.82 -2.71
N MET A 61 6.60 13.76 -3.46
CA MET A 61 7.91 13.63 -4.10
C MET A 61 8.04 14.64 -5.25
N PRO A 62 9.13 15.44 -5.32
CA PRO A 62 9.32 16.40 -6.41
C PRO A 62 9.36 15.72 -7.78
N ASN A 63 8.73 16.33 -8.77
CA ASN A 63 8.68 15.79 -10.14
C ASN A 63 10.08 15.53 -10.72
N ASP A 64 11.06 16.40 -10.42
CA ASP A 64 12.45 16.20 -10.85
C ASP A 64 13.06 14.92 -10.26
N THR A 65 12.74 14.62 -9.01
CA THR A 65 13.20 13.38 -8.35
C THR A 65 12.58 12.15 -9.02
N ILE A 66 11.27 12.18 -9.32
CA ILE A 66 10.57 11.11 -10.04
C ILE A 66 11.20 10.91 -11.43
N ASN A 67 11.33 11.97 -12.22
CA ASN A 67 11.89 11.92 -13.57
C ASN A 67 13.33 11.41 -13.58
N ASN A 68 14.15 11.85 -12.62
CA ASN A 68 15.53 11.39 -12.47
C ASN A 68 15.61 9.90 -12.11
N ALA A 69 14.71 9.41 -11.24
CA ALA A 69 14.64 8.00 -10.91
C ALA A 69 14.27 7.15 -12.13
N ILE A 70 13.26 7.56 -12.90
CA ILE A 70 12.84 6.88 -14.14
C ILE A 70 14.00 6.88 -15.17
N LYS A 71 14.65 8.02 -15.38
CA LYS A 71 15.78 8.15 -16.30
C LYS A 71 16.97 7.27 -15.88
N LYS A 72 17.28 7.24 -14.58
CA LYS A 72 18.33 6.38 -14.04
C LYS A 72 17.99 4.90 -14.24
N ALA A 73 16.74 4.50 -14.02
CA ALA A 73 16.27 3.13 -14.19
C ALA A 73 16.34 2.65 -15.65
N SER A 74 16.12 3.56 -16.63
CA SER A 74 16.15 3.25 -18.06
C SER A 74 17.56 3.28 -18.66
N GLY A 75 18.51 4.00 -18.05
CA GLY A 75 19.82 4.30 -18.66
C GLY A 75 20.99 3.46 -18.16
N SER A 76 20.87 2.68 -17.10
CA SER A 76 22.04 2.00 -16.52
C SER A 76 21.91 0.47 -16.54
N ALA A 77 22.85 -0.18 -17.27
CA ALA A 77 23.12 -1.61 -17.12
C ALA A 77 23.56 -1.99 -15.69
N ASP A 78 23.97 -1.00 -14.89
CA ASP A 78 24.53 -1.13 -13.53
C ASP A 78 23.53 -0.75 -12.43
N SER A 79 22.23 -0.57 -12.75
CA SER A 79 21.23 -0.34 -11.72
C SER A 79 21.05 -1.60 -10.88
N ALA A 80 21.14 -1.47 -9.55
CA ALA A 80 20.92 -2.55 -8.60
C ALA A 80 19.71 -3.42 -9.02
N ASN A 81 19.90 -4.73 -9.04
CA ASN A 81 18.84 -5.68 -9.41
C ASN A 81 17.90 -5.86 -8.23
N TYR A 82 17.01 -4.88 -8.03
CA TYR A 82 15.91 -5.06 -7.08
C TYR A 82 14.89 -6.06 -7.63
N GLU A 83 14.46 -6.95 -6.77
CA GLU A 83 13.37 -7.90 -7.01
C GLU A 83 12.28 -7.72 -5.96
N GLU A 84 11.04 -8.00 -6.34
CA GLU A 84 9.91 -8.04 -5.43
C GLU A 84 9.82 -9.42 -4.81
N ILE A 85 9.66 -9.48 -3.48
CA ILE A 85 9.51 -10.70 -2.71
C ILE A 85 8.33 -10.53 -1.77
N VAL A 86 7.52 -11.57 -1.64
CA VAL A 86 6.42 -11.64 -0.68
C VAL A 86 6.78 -12.62 0.43
N TYR A 87 6.69 -12.16 1.67
CA TYR A 87 6.78 -12.99 2.86
C TYR A 87 5.41 -13.12 3.50
N GLU A 88 5.10 -14.28 4.01
CA GLU A 88 3.83 -14.61 4.62
C GLU A 88 4.03 -15.26 5.97
N GLY A 89 3.17 -14.96 6.93
CA GLY A 89 3.27 -15.53 8.25
C GLY A 89 2.14 -15.13 9.18
N TYR A 90 2.25 -15.58 10.41
CA TYR A 90 1.35 -15.22 11.49
C TYR A 90 2.07 -14.34 12.50
N GLY A 91 1.51 -13.17 12.79
CA GLY A 91 1.97 -12.24 13.80
C GLY A 91 1.40 -12.55 15.19
N VAL A 92 1.16 -11.50 15.97
CA VAL A 92 0.65 -11.62 17.34
C VAL A 92 -0.71 -12.30 17.34
N SER A 93 -0.90 -13.27 18.22
CA SER A 93 -2.18 -13.99 18.46
C SER A 93 -2.83 -14.55 17.19
N GLY A 94 -2.01 -14.94 16.20
CA GLY A 94 -2.51 -15.61 15.00
C GLY A 94 -3.03 -14.67 13.91
N VAL A 95 -2.76 -13.36 14.00
CA VAL A 95 -3.04 -12.42 12.93
C VAL A 95 -2.25 -12.81 11.69
N ALA A 96 -2.92 -13.00 10.57
CA ALA A 96 -2.29 -13.25 9.28
C ALA A 96 -1.61 -11.99 8.76
N VAL A 97 -0.36 -12.11 8.28
CA VAL A 97 0.44 -10.98 7.82
C VAL A 97 1.12 -11.31 6.50
N ILE A 98 1.00 -10.41 5.54
CA ILE A 98 1.72 -10.41 4.26
C ILE A 98 2.67 -9.22 4.25
N VAL A 99 3.93 -9.46 3.92
CA VAL A 99 4.96 -8.44 3.81
C VAL A 99 5.49 -8.41 2.39
N ASN A 100 5.27 -7.31 1.68
CA ASN A 100 5.89 -7.05 0.40
C ASN A 100 7.25 -6.38 0.62
N ALA A 101 8.27 -6.85 -0.07
CA ALA A 101 9.62 -6.30 0.01
C ALA A 101 10.21 -6.10 -1.39
N SER A 102 11.00 -5.02 -1.52
CA SER A 102 11.80 -4.70 -2.70
C SER A 102 13.27 -4.70 -2.31
N THR A 103 14.02 -5.72 -2.72
CA THR A 103 15.40 -5.93 -2.26
C THR A 103 16.38 -6.30 -3.37
N ASP A 104 17.62 -5.95 -3.14
CA ASP A 104 18.79 -6.42 -3.91
C ASP A 104 19.48 -7.63 -3.26
N ASN A 105 19.03 -8.05 -2.06
CA ASN A 105 19.59 -9.16 -1.30
C ASN A 105 18.54 -9.94 -0.52
N ARG A 106 18.00 -11.01 -1.15
CA ARG A 106 16.96 -11.88 -0.57
C ARG A 106 17.31 -12.45 0.80
N ASN A 107 18.58 -12.83 1.00
CA ASN A 107 18.98 -13.49 2.25
C ASN A 107 19.01 -12.51 3.41
N ARG A 108 19.47 -11.28 3.19
CA ARG A 108 19.43 -10.20 4.18
C ARG A 108 17.98 -9.93 4.58
N THR A 109 17.14 -9.62 3.61
CA THR A 109 15.74 -9.28 3.86
C THR A 109 14.97 -10.39 4.54
N ALA A 110 15.17 -11.65 4.12
CA ALA A 110 14.55 -12.81 4.76
C ALA A 110 14.98 -12.95 6.24
N ALA A 111 16.24 -12.69 6.55
CA ALA A 111 16.75 -12.74 7.93
C ALA A 111 16.14 -11.61 8.78
N ASP A 112 16.08 -10.40 8.24
CA ASP A 112 15.53 -9.23 8.93
C ASP A 112 14.02 -9.40 9.21
N VAL A 113 13.25 -9.79 8.20
CA VAL A 113 11.81 -10.05 8.35
C VAL A 113 11.57 -11.17 9.37
N ARG A 114 12.29 -12.30 9.26
CA ARG A 114 12.17 -13.41 10.22
C ARG A 114 12.47 -12.96 11.63
N HIS A 115 13.52 -12.17 11.83
CA HIS A 115 13.88 -11.65 13.14
C HIS A 115 12.76 -10.83 13.78
N VAL A 116 12.06 -9.98 12.98
CA VAL A 116 10.93 -9.20 13.47
C VAL A 116 9.76 -10.10 13.87
N PHE A 117 9.42 -11.12 13.06
CA PHE A 117 8.39 -12.10 13.40
C PHE A 117 8.71 -12.85 14.68
N ASP A 118 9.93 -13.38 14.81
CA ASP A 118 10.37 -14.14 15.99
C ASP A 118 10.31 -13.28 17.27
N LYS A 119 10.72 -12.01 17.18
CA LYS A 119 10.69 -11.06 18.31
C LYS A 119 9.28 -10.72 18.78
N ALA A 120 8.31 -10.74 17.89
CA ALA A 120 6.89 -10.52 18.21
C ALA A 120 6.21 -11.76 18.77
N GLY A 121 6.88 -12.93 18.74
CA GLY A 121 6.31 -14.23 19.06
C GLY A 121 5.42 -14.79 17.95
N GLY A 122 5.59 -14.26 16.74
CA GLY A 122 4.97 -14.75 15.53
C GLY A 122 5.78 -15.85 14.84
N ASN A 123 5.38 -16.21 13.65
CA ASN A 123 6.05 -17.23 12.85
C ASN A 123 6.00 -16.87 11.37
N LEU A 124 7.18 -16.74 10.75
CA LEU A 124 7.30 -16.59 9.31
C LEU A 124 7.10 -17.97 8.66
N GLY A 125 6.06 -18.08 7.82
CA GLY A 125 5.66 -19.29 7.15
C GLY A 125 6.27 -19.45 5.75
N THR A 126 5.69 -20.39 5.01
CA THR A 126 6.00 -20.60 3.59
C THR A 126 5.04 -19.78 2.73
N THR A 127 5.43 -19.47 1.50
CA THR A 127 4.56 -18.81 0.52
C THR A 127 3.23 -19.56 0.38
N GLY A 128 2.12 -18.83 0.41
CA GLY A 128 0.77 -19.39 0.34
C GLY A 128 0.14 -19.74 1.70
N CYS A 129 0.86 -19.54 2.81
CA CYS A 129 0.33 -19.94 4.12
C CYS A 129 -0.78 -19.03 4.66
N VAL A 130 -0.87 -17.76 4.21
CA VAL A 130 -1.92 -16.82 4.60
C VAL A 130 -2.57 -16.08 3.42
N SER A 131 -1.96 -16.08 2.24
CA SER A 131 -2.44 -15.30 1.08
C SER A 131 -3.86 -15.69 0.64
N TYR A 132 -4.30 -16.92 0.89
CA TYR A 132 -5.69 -17.37 0.63
C TYR A 132 -6.74 -16.65 1.48
N MET A 133 -6.33 -15.98 2.55
CA MET A 133 -7.19 -15.20 3.44
C MET A 133 -7.38 -13.77 2.94
N PHE A 134 -6.72 -13.39 1.86
CA PHE A 134 -6.73 -12.05 1.30
C PHE A 134 -7.13 -12.09 -0.17
N GLU A 135 -7.72 -10.99 -0.61
CA GLU A 135 -8.03 -10.74 -2.02
C GLU A 135 -7.29 -9.48 -2.48
N LYS A 136 -6.73 -9.51 -3.67
CA LYS A 136 -6.06 -8.35 -4.24
C LYS A 136 -7.11 -7.43 -4.86
N LYS A 137 -7.25 -6.20 -4.34
CA LYS A 137 -8.22 -5.19 -4.79
C LYS A 137 -7.58 -3.83 -4.96
N GLY A 138 -8.11 -3.03 -5.87
CA GLY A 138 -7.87 -1.60 -5.86
C GLY A 138 -8.72 -0.96 -4.76
N VAL A 139 -8.13 -0.12 -3.93
CA VAL A 139 -8.79 0.60 -2.85
C VAL A 139 -8.53 2.09 -3.02
N ILE A 140 -9.60 2.89 -3.09
CA ILE A 140 -9.54 4.34 -3.16
C ILE A 140 -10.36 4.89 -2.02
N VAL A 141 -9.77 5.78 -1.22
CA VAL A 141 -10.42 6.41 -0.07
C VAL A 141 -10.45 7.91 -0.24
N ILE A 142 -11.65 8.47 -0.12
CA ILE A 142 -11.93 9.90 -0.28
C ILE A 142 -12.49 10.42 1.04
N GLU A 143 -11.89 11.49 1.58
CA GLU A 143 -12.42 12.18 2.75
C GLU A 143 -13.71 12.91 2.39
N ARG A 144 -14.78 12.77 3.19
CA ARG A 144 -16.07 13.41 2.91
C ARG A 144 -15.96 14.93 2.81
N GLU A 145 -15.17 15.55 3.70
CA GLU A 145 -14.97 16.98 3.72
C GLU A 145 -14.14 17.51 2.54
N SER A 146 -13.48 16.63 1.79
CA SER A 146 -12.65 17.03 0.65
C SER A 146 -13.42 17.23 -0.66
N THR A 147 -14.73 16.91 -0.68
CA THR A 147 -15.56 17.02 -1.88
C THR A 147 -16.94 17.59 -1.56
N ASP A 148 -17.45 18.43 -2.47
CA ASP A 148 -18.84 18.94 -2.44
C ASP A 148 -19.82 18.02 -3.21
N MET A 149 -19.32 16.92 -3.80
CA MET A 149 -20.15 15.95 -4.53
C MET A 149 -21.07 15.21 -3.57
N SER A 150 -22.33 15.00 -3.94
CA SER A 150 -23.23 14.18 -3.14
C SER A 150 -22.79 12.72 -3.12
N GLU A 151 -23.15 11.98 -2.06
CA GLU A 151 -22.86 10.56 -1.95
C GLU A 151 -23.39 9.75 -3.13
N ASP A 152 -24.63 10.03 -3.55
CA ASP A 152 -25.27 9.37 -4.69
C ASP A 152 -24.53 9.65 -6.01
N ASP A 153 -24.12 10.91 -6.25
CA ASP A 153 -23.38 11.29 -7.46
C ASP A 153 -21.98 10.65 -7.47
N LEU A 154 -21.30 10.61 -6.33
CA LEU A 154 -19.99 9.99 -6.21
C LEU A 154 -20.06 8.47 -6.41
N MET A 155 -21.06 7.82 -5.83
CA MET A 155 -21.32 6.39 -6.01
C MET A 155 -21.58 6.08 -7.49
N MET A 156 -22.46 6.85 -8.15
CA MET A 156 -22.73 6.68 -9.58
C MET A 156 -21.47 6.85 -10.42
N LEU A 157 -20.70 7.90 -10.18
CA LEU A 157 -19.44 8.15 -10.87
C LEU A 157 -18.45 6.99 -10.70
N ALA A 158 -18.29 6.47 -9.48
CA ALA A 158 -17.39 5.36 -9.19
C ALA A 158 -17.81 4.07 -9.91
N LEU A 159 -19.10 3.71 -9.86
CA LEU A 159 -19.63 2.52 -10.50
C LEU A 159 -19.56 2.61 -12.04
N GLU A 160 -19.87 3.77 -12.62
CA GLU A 160 -19.73 4.02 -14.06
C GLU A 160 -18.28 3.95 -14.52
N ALA A 161 -17.33 4.36 -13.67
CA ALA A 161 -15.89 4.24 -13.94
C ALA A 161 -15.38 2.80 -13.86
N GLY A 162 -16.14 1.87 -13.27
CA GLY A 162 -15.81 0.44 -13.17
C GLY A 162 -15.44 -0.04 -11.77
N ALA A 163 -15.86 0.68 -10.72
CA ALA A 163 -15.76 0.19 -9.35
C ALA A 163 -16.64 -1.04 -9.12
N GLU A 164 -16.20 -1.95 -8.26
CA GLU A 164 -16.97 -3.14 -7.85
C GLU A 164 -17.89 -2.85 -6.67
N ASP A 165 -17.42 -1.98 -5.76
CA ASP A 165 -18.16 -1.65 -4.55
C ASP A 165 -17.89 -0.20 -4.11
N PHE A 166 -18.84 0.34 -3.34
CA PHE A 166 -18.78 1.67 -2.78
C PHE A 166 -19.36 1.64 -1.38
N GLU A 167 -18.53 1.93 -0.39
CA GLU A 167 -18.92 2.03 1.01
C GLU A 167 -18.80 3.47 1.49
N ALA A 168 -19.78 3.91 2.27
CA ALA A 168 -19.80 5.24 2.87
C ALA A 168 -19.87 5.12 4.38
N ASP A 169 -18.93 5.74 5.08
CA ASP A 169 -18.99 5.92 6.53
C ASP A 169 -19.12 7.41 6.91
N GLU A 170 -18.99 7.74 8.20
CA GLU A 170 -19.16 9.10 8.69
C GLU A 170 -18.07 10.07 8.23
N GLU A 171 -16.85 9.57 7.96
CA GLU A 171 -15.67 10.40 7.67
C GLU A 171 -15.21 10.27 6.21
N CYS A 172 -15.41 9.12 5.56
CA CYS A 172 -14.88 8.86 4.24
C CYS A 172 -15.78 7.97 3.37
N TYR A 173 -15.43 7.93 2.09
CA TYR A 173 -15.93 6.98 1.11
C TYR A 173 -14.82 6.01 0.75
N GLU A 174 -15.10 4.71 0.78
CA GLU A 174 -14.21 3.66 0.31
C GLU A 174 -14.75 3.07 -1.00
N ILE A 175 -13.93 3.08 -2.03
CA ILE A 175 -14.26 2.57 -3.36
C ILE A 175 -13.32 1.40 -3.63
N THR A 176 -13.89 0.22 -3.93
CA THR A 176 -13.11 -0.95 -4.28
C THR A 176 -13.26 -1.30 -5.75
N THR A 177 -12.21 -1.82 -6.35
CA THR A 177 -12.15 -2.19 -7.75
C THR A 177 -11.43 -3.52 -7.93
N ALA A 178 -11.66 -4.20 -9.04
CA ALA A 178 -10.71 -5.20 -9.52
C ALA A 178 -9.34 -4.53 -9.75
N PRO A 179 -8.21 -5.24 -9.50
CA PRO A 179 -6.87 -4.66 -9.67
C PRO A 179 -6.61 -4.08 -11.05
N GLU A 180 -7.14 -4.72 -12.11
CA GLU A 180 -7.01 -4.28 -13.50
C GLU A 180 -7.77 -3.00 -13.83
N ASN A 181 -8.85 -2.70 -13.09
CA ASN A 181 -9.68 -1.51 -13.27
C ASN A 181 -9.22 -0.33 -12.41
N PHE A 182 -8.34 -0.57 -11.42
CA PHE A 182 -7.92 0.45 -10.45
C PHE A 182 -7.43 1.74 -11.11
N SER A 183 -6.50 1.64 -12.07
CA SER A 183 -5.91 2.82 -12.71
C SER A 183 -6.95 3.65 -13.47
N SER A 184 -7.90 2.98 -14.16
CA SER A 184 -8.94 3.67 -14.93
C SER A 184 -9.95 4.36 -14.02
N VAL A 185 -10.37 3.69 -12.94
CA VAL A 185 -11.29 4.27 -11.95
C VAL A 185 -10.64 5.47 -11.26
N ARG A 186 -9.40 5.32 -10.77
CA ARG A 186 -8.66 6.41 -10.14
C ARG A 186 -8.55 7.64 -11.06
N GLU A 187 -8.19 7.43 -12.33
CA GLU A 187 -8.05 8.54 -13.29
C GLU A 187 -9.38 9.23 -13.58
N GLU A 188 -10.48 8.49 -13.64
CA GLU A 188 -11.79 9.10 -13.83
C GLU A 188 -12.21 9.95 -12.64
N LEU A 189 -11.94 9.48 -11.42
CA LEU A 189 -12.18 10.25 -10.20
C LEU A 189 -11.27 11.50 -10.14
N GLU A 190 -9.99 11.39 -10.53
CA GLU A 190 -9.06 12.54 -10.59
C GLU A 190 -9.52 13.61 -11.60
N LYS A 191 -10.07 13.22 -12.75
CA LYS A 191 -10.64 14.16 -13.75
C LYS A 191 -11.81 14.97 -13.19
N ASN A 192 -12.53 14.41 -12.24
CA ASN A 192 -13.61 15.07 -11.51
C ASN A 192 -13.11 15.86 -10.29
N ASN A 193 -11.80 16.13 -10.20
CA ASN A 193 -11.11 16.90 -9.16
C ASN A 193 -11.23 16.27 -7.75
N LEU A 194 -11.43 14.97 -7.65
CA LEU A 194 -11.43 14.28 -6.38
C LEU A 194 -10.00 14.04 -5.90
N THR A 195 -9.78 14.19 -4.61
CA THR A 195 -8.50 13.94 -3.94
C THR A 195 -8.62 12.73 -3.04
N PHE A 196 -7.54 11.96 -2.88
CA PHE A 196 -7.56 10.69 -2.16
C PHE A 196 -6.72 10.76 -0.90
N ILE A 197 -7.25 10.25 0.21
CA ILE A 197 -6.46 9.90 1.39
C ILE A 197 -5.52 8.76 1.02
N GLU A 198 -6.06 7.79 0.29
CA GLU A 198 -5.38 6.63 -0.18
C GLU A 198 -5.89 6.22 -1.57
N ALA A 199 -4.99 5.72 -2.41
CA ALA A 199 -5.34 5.10 -3.69
C ALA A 199 -4.23 4.11 -4.06
N ASP A 200 -4.50 2.82 -3.88
CA ASP A 200 -3.52 1.75 -4.14
C ASP A 200 -4.19 0.40 -4.41
N VAL A 201 -3.41 -0.52 -4.98
CA VAL A 201 -3.78 -1.93 -5.12
C VAL A 201 -3.23 -2.71 -3.93
N LYS A 202 -4.12 -3.24 -3.10
CA LYS A 202 -3.80 -3.85 -1.80
C LYS A 202 -4.26 -5.30 -1.69
N MET A 203 -3.73 -5.98 -0.68
CA MET A 203 -4.25 -7.25 -0.19
C MET A 203 -5.29 -6.97 0.90
N VAL A 204 -6.56 -7.16 0.57
CA VAL A 204 -7.69 -6.91 1.48
C VAL A 204 -8.10 -8.24 2.13
N PRO A 205 -8.16 -8.34 3.46
CA PRO A 205 -8.51 -9.59 4.12
C PRO A 205 -10.00 -9.89 4.00
N ASN A 206 -10.33 -11.19 3.80
CA ASN A 206 -11.71 -11.67 3.75
C ASN A 206 -12.33 -11.83 5.14
N THR A 207 -11.50 -11.94 6.18
CA THR A 207 -11.92 -12.10 7.58
C THR A 207 -10.93 -11.37 8.48
N TYR A 208 -11.45 -10.77 9.56
CA TYR A 208 -10.67 -10.02 10.53
C TYR A 208 -10.52 -10.76 11.87
N VAL A 209 -9.44 -10.48 12.58
CA VAL A 209 -9.13 -10.99 13.92
C VAL A 209 -9.14 -9.83 14.90
N LYS A 210 -9.93 -9.94 15.96
CA LYS A 210 -9.93 -8.99 17.08
C LYS A 210 -8.86 -9.38 18.09
N LEU A 211 -8.14 -8.39 18.59
CA LEU A 211 -7.15 -8.55 19.64
C LEU A 211 -7.62 -7.86 20.92
N ASP A 212 -7.13 -8.32 22.06
CA ASP A 212 -7.26 -7.55 23.30
C ASP A 212 -6.27 -6.37 23.31
N GLU A 213 -6.43 -5.44 24.24
CA GLU A 213 -5.62 -4.21 24.35
C GLU A 213 -4.11 -4.48 24.40
N LYS A 214 -3.70 -5.53 25.14
CA LYS A 214 -2.29 -5.91 25.27
C LYS A 214 -1.71 -6.47 23.98
N ASP A 215 -2.45 -7.31 23.29
CA ASP A 215 -2.01 -7.89 22.02
C ASP A 215 -2.12 -6.89 20.89
N SER A 216 -3.03 -5.91 20.96
CA SER A 216 -3.09 -4.76 20.05
C SER A 216 -1.82 -3.93 20.12
N GLU A 217 -1.37 -3.53 21.33
CA GLU A 217 -0.11 -2.79 21.51
C GLU A 217 1.11 -3.57 20.97
N ARG A 218 1.13 -4.88 21.17
CA ARG A 218 2.19 -5.75 20.63
C ARG A 218 2.13 -5.83 19.11
N MET A 219 0.93 -5.86 18.54
CA MET A 219 0.72 -5.90 17.09
C MET A 219 1.14 -4.59 16.44
N GLU A 220 0.78 -3.43 17.00
CA GLU A 220 1.25 -2.12 16.54
C GLU A 220 2.78 -2.05 16.50
N ASN A 221 3.44 -2.43 17.59
CA ASN A 221 4.91 -2.47 17.67
C ASN A 221 5.53 -3.42 16.64
N PHE A 222 4.87 -4.53 16.34
CA PHE A 222 5.31 -5.48 15.34
C PHE A 222 5.21 -4.91 13.93
N LEU A 223 4.08 -4.29 13.58
CA LEU A 223 3.86 -3.62 12.29
C LEU A 223 4.85 -2.48 12.08
N GLU A 224 5.04 -1.61 13.08
CA GLU A 224 6.00 -0.51 13.02
C GLU A 224 7.43 -1.01 12.72
N LYS A 225 7.86 -2.12 13.36
CA LYS A 225 9.18 -2.71 13.11
C LYS A 225 9.31 -3.31 11.72
N LEU A 226 8.26 -3.90 11.16
CA LEU A 226 8.26 -4.38 9.77
C LEU A 226 8.34 -3.20 8.79
N GLU A 227 7.52 -2.17 9.01
CA GLU A 227 7.51 -0.97 8.18
C GLU A 227 8.82 -0.17 8.26
N ASP A 228 9.55 -0.29 9.38
CA ASP A 228 10.85 0.34 9.56
C ASP A 228 11.99 -0.32 8.77
N LEU A 229 11.81 -1.56 8.31
CA LEU A 229 12.78 -2.22 7.45
C LEU A 229 12.85 -1.50 6.08
N ASP A 230 14.06 -1.17 5.66
CA ASP A 230 14.30 -0.42 4.42
C ASP A 230 13.83 -1.18 3.17
N ASP A 231 13.88 -2.50 3.19
CA ASP A 231 13.51 -3.35 2.06
C ASP A 231 12.00 -3.67 2.02
N VAL A 232 11.25 -3.42 3.10
CA VAL A 232 9.80 -3.66 3.15
C VAL A 232 9.08 -2.48 2.50
N SER A 233 8.22 -2.77 1.52
CA SER A 233 7.38 -1.78 0.82
C SER A 233 6.05 -1.62 1.53
N ASP A 234 5.33 -2.75 1.68
CA ASP A 234 3.98 -2.76 2.25
C ASP A 234 3.82 -3.92 3.23
N VAL A 235 2.95 -3.71 4.22
CA VAL A 235 2.54 -4.74 5.18
C VAL A 235 1.01 -4.79 5.21
N TYR A 236 0.45 -5.97 4.96
CA TYR A 236 -0.99 -6.21 5.02
C TYR A 236 -1.28 -7.22 6.13
N HIS A 237 -2.39 -7.04 6.82
CA HIS A 237 -2.80 -7.91 7.93
C HIS A 237 -4.32 -7.98 8.03
N ASN A 238 -4.79 -9.00 8.74
CA ASN A 238 -6.22 -9.18 9.00
C ASN A 238 -6.62 -8.84 10.45
N TRP A 239 -5.81 -8.05 11.15
CA TRP A 239 -6.20 -7.50 12.44
C TRP A 239 -7.25 -6.40 12.26
N GLU A 240 -8.34 -6.47 13.03
CA GLU A 240 -9.37 -5.43 13.13
C GLU A 240 -8.89 -4.38 14.15
N GLU A 241 -8.39 -3.23 13.65
CA GLU A 241 -7.89 -2.10 14.45
C GLU A 241 -9.01 -1.38 15.19
#